data_aef0c04d28a8b34a49b93a1763f5c547
#
_entry.id   aef0c04d28a8b34a49b93a1763f5c547
#
_cell.length_a   1.000
_cell.length_b   1.000
_cell.length_c   1.000
_cell.angle_alpha   90.00
_cell.angle_beta   90.00
_cell.angle_gamma   90.00
#
_symmetry.space_group_name_H-M   'P 1'
#
loop_
_entity.id
_entity.type
_entity.pdbx_description
1 polymer ?
#
loop_
_entity_poly.entity_id
_entity_poly.type
_entity_poly.pdbx_seq_one_letter_code
_entity_poly.pdbx_strand_id
1 'polypeptide(L)' 'MWIELTTQTDDKTLVNTEHIISMEPIFSAVQGSGGQKMQIGTALMLPSAMIFTVKDKLAEIKAMMFDDSER' A
#
# COMPACT_ATOMS: atom_id res chain seq x y z
N MET A 1 -8.84 -13.10 -2.11
CA MET A 1 -7.41 -13.25 -2.38
C MET A 1 -6.61 -12.61 -1.27
N TRP A 2 -5.58 -13.27 -0.82
CA TRP A 2 -4.74 -12.76 0.23
C TRP A 2 -3.38 -12.38 -0.33
N ILE A 3 -2.86 -11.23 0.09
CA ILE A 3 -1.53 -10.81 -0.32
C ILE A 3 -0.71 -10.50 0.93
N GLU A 4 0.59 -10.62 0.81
CA GLU A 4 1.48 -10.36 1.93
C GLU A 4 2.10 -8.99 1.77
N LEU A 5 1.96 -8.16 2.76
CA LEU A 5 2.49 -6.80 2.73
C LEU A 5 3.38 -6.59 3.95
N THR A 6 4.15 -5.50 3.91
CA THR A 6 5.08 -5.20 5.00
C THR A 6 4.56 -3.98 5.76
N THR A 7 4.38 -4.15 7.08
CA THR A 7 3.88 -3.04 7.88
C THR A 7 4.97 -2.01 8.10
N GLN A 8 4.59 -0.91 8.72
CA GLN A 8 5.56 0.15 8.99
C GLN A 8 6.64 -0.28 9.97
N THR A 9 6.40 -1.36 10.72
CA THR A 9 7.41 -1.86 11.64
C THR A 9 8.19 -3.02 11.05
N ASP A 10 8.11 -3.20 9.72
CA ASP A 10 8.86 -4.24 9.02
C ASP A 10 8.36 -5.64 9.31
N ASP A 11 7.14 -5.78 9.76
CA ASP A 11 6.53 -7.09 9.94
C ASP A 11 5.72 -7.46 8.73
N LYS A 12 5.64 -8.72 8.43
CA LYS A 12 4.81 -9.18 7.33
C LYS A 12 3.39 -9.40 7.81
N THR A 13 2.43 -9.06 6.96
CA THR A 13 1.04 -9.22 7.31
C THR A 13 0.27 -9.68 6.07
N LEU A 14 -0.76 -10.45 6.28
CA LEU A 14 -1.61 -10.89 5.18
C LEU A 14 -2.87 -10.05 5.17
N VAL A 15 -3.22 -9.57 3.99
CA VAL A 15 -4.40 -8.73 3.84
C VAL A 15 -5.32 -9.37 2.80
N ASN A 16 -6.60 -9.45 3.11
CA ASN A 16 -7.57 -9.97 2.16
C ASN A 16 -7.98 -8.84 1.25
N THR A 17 -7.65 -8.95 -0.03
CA THR A 17 -7.91 -7.87 -0.96
C THR A 17 -9.38 -7.58 -1.13
N GLU A 18 -10.24 -8.54 -0.81
CA GLU A 18 -11.67 -8.28 -0.96
C GLU A 18 -12.18 -7.31 0.09
N HIS A 19 -11.40 -7.07 1.15
CA HIS A 19 -11.83 -6.12 2.16
C HIS A 19 -11.19 -4.75 1.96
N ILE A 20 -10.45 -4.53 0.90
CA ILE A 20 -9.84 -3.23 0.66
C ILE A 20 -10.82 -2.39 -0.14
N ILE A 21 -11.23 -1.27 0.45
CA ILE A 21 -12.16 -0.38 -0.23
C ILE A 21 -11.42 0.56 -1.16
N SER A 22 -10.30 1.09 -0.72
CA SER A 22 -9.49 1.96 -1.57
C SER A 22 -8.05 1.94 -1.08
N MET A 23 -7.15 2.39 -1.93
CA MET A 23 -5.74 2.46 -1.60
C MET A 23 -5.21 3.79 -2.10
N GLU A 24 -4.37 4.42 -1.30
CA GLU A 24 -3.78 5.69 -1.68
C GLU A 24 -2.31 5.69 -1.36
N PRO A 25 -1.49 6.26 -2.23
CA PRO A 25 -0.05 6.31 -1.94
C PRO A 25 0.23 7.32 -0.84
N ILE A 26 1.21 7.01 -0.01
CA ILE A 26 1.64 7.91 1.03
C ILE A 26 3.00 8.46 0.61
N PHE A 27 3.14 9.77 0.61
CA PHE A 27 4.38 10.40 0.21
C PHE A 27 5.07 11.03 1.41
N SER A 28 6.38 11.09 1.32
CA SER A 28 7.16 11.71 2.36
C SER A 28 6.87 13.19 2.39
N ALA A 29 6.85 13.76 3.57
CA ALA A 29 6.67 15.19 3.71
C ALA A 29 7.98 15.94 3.67
N VAL A 30 9.07 15.28 3.31
CA VAL A 30 10.36 15.91 3.30
C VAL A 30 10.40 17.01 2.29
N GLN A 31 10.93 18.14 2.70
CA GLN A 31 11.02 19.28 1.83
C GLN A 31 12.40 19.33 1.25
N GLY A 32 12.77 18.42 0.49
CA GLY A 32 14.10 18.44 -0.10
C GLY A 32 14.21 19.52 -1.16
N SER A 33 15.41 19.71 -1.64
CA SER A 33 15.61 20.65 -2.70
C SER A 33 14.90 20.10 -3.92
N GLY A 34 14.22 20.90 -4.62
CA GLY A 34 13.45 20.47 -5.75
C GLY A 34 12.02 20.15 -5.42
N GLY A 35 11.67 20.08 -4.16
CA GLY A 35 10.30 19.83 -3.78
C GLY A 35 9.77 18.46 -4.15
N GLN A 36 10.63 17.51 -4.40
CA GLN A 36 10.17 16.20 -4.80
C GLN A 36 9.67 15.42 -3.62
N LYS A 37 8.65 14.62 -3.84
CA LYS A 37 8.11 13.75 -2.82
C LYS A 37 8.45 12.33 -3.15
N MET A 38 8.74 11.54 -2.13
CA MET A 38 9.07 10.15 -2.33
C MET A 38 7.97 9.31 -1.71
N GLN A 39 7.48 8.35 -2.44
CA GLN A 39 6.43 7.49 -1.93
C GLN A 39 7.03 6.55 -0.88
N ILE A 40 6.46 6.55 0.31
CA ILE A 40 6.98 5.75 1.39
C ILE A 40 6.07 4.60 1.76
N GLY A 41 4.95 4.48 1.13
CA GLY A 41 4.05 3.36 1.41
C GLY A 41 2.68 3.59 0.83
N THR A 42 1.72 2.86 1.34
CA THR A 42 0.34 2.92 0.86
C THR A 42 -0.61 2.85 2.04
N ALA A 43 -1.66 3.64 1.99
CA ALA A 43 -2.72 3.57 2.97
C ALA A 43 -3.86 2.77 2.40
N LEU A 44 -4.29 1.74 3.12
CA LEU A 44 -5.40 0.89 2.70
C LEU A 44 -6.61 1.27 3.53
N MET A 45 -7.72 1.55 2.85
CA MET A 45 -8.96 1.85 3.56
C MET A 45 -9.74 0.55 3.68
N LEU A 46 -10.06 0.18 4.90
CA LEU A 46 -10.77 -1.05 5.18
C LEU A 46 -12.17 -0.72 5.69
N PRO A 47 -13.05 -1.71 5.78
CA PRO A 47 -14.39 -1.46 6.29
C PRO A 47 -14.34 -0.89 7.71
N SER A 48 -15.39 -0.19 8.09
CA SER A 48 -15.49 0.46 9.39
C SER A 48 -14.55 1.63 9.53
N ALA A 49 -14.19 2.23 8.42
CA ALA A 49 -13.34 3.42 8.41
C ALA A 49 -11.96 3.16 9.00
N MET A 50 -11.50 1.93 8.96
CA MET A 50 -10.16 1.64 9.44
C MET A 50 -9.15 1.93 8.35
N ILE A 51 -8.01 2.49 8.72
CA ILE A 51 -6.95 2.77 7.78
C ILE A 51 -5.72 2.00 8.21
N PHE A 52 -5.15 1.23 7.29
CA PHE A 52 -3.99 0.41 7.57
C PHE A 52 -2.87 0.82 6.63
N THR A 53 -1.71 1.15 7.14
CA THR A 53 -0.62 1.62 6.31
C THR A 53 0.45 0.57 6.21
N VAL A 54 1.03 0.44 5.02
CA VAL A 54 2.08 -0.52 4.77
C VAL A 54 3.21 0.17 4.03
N LYS A 55 4.37 -0.46 4.00
CA LYS A 55 5.50 0.10 3.31
C LYS A 55 5.49 -0.21 1.82
N ASP A 56 4.75 -1.20 1.40
CA ASP A 56 4.71 -1.58 -0.01
C ASP A 56 4.12 -0.43 -0.82
N LYS A 57 4.70 -0.18 -1.98
CA LYS A 57 4.22 0.91 -2.81
C LYS A 57 2.95 0.51 -3.51
N LEU A 58 2.14 1.50 -3.86
CA LEU A 58 0.88 1.23 -4.50
C LEU A 58 1.05 0.41 -5.77
N ALA A 59 2.06 0.71 -6.57
CA ALA A 59 2.27 -0.05 -7.80
C ALA A 59 2.61 -1.51 -7.51
N GLU A 60 3.33 -1.76 -6.40
CA GLU A 60 3.66 -3.13 -6.06
C GLU A 60 2.43 -3.89 -5.60
N ILE A 61 1.55 -3.23 -4.86
CA ILE A 61 0.33 -3.88 -4.41
C ILE A 61 -0.58 -4.15 -5.60
N LYS A 62 -0.67 -3.20 -6.52
CA LYS A 62 -1.49 -3.42 -7.71
C LYS A 62 -0.96 -4.61 -8.51
N ALA A 63 0.35 -4.73 -8.62
CA ALA A 63 0.91 -5.85 -9.36
C ALA A 63 0.55 -7.18 -8.72
N MET A 64 0.54 -7.24 -7.39
CA MET A 64 0.15 -8.47 -6.74
C MET A 64 -1.32 -8.80 -6.95
N MET A 65 -2.18 -7.78 -6.92
CA MET A 65 -3.60 -8.02 -7.05
C MET A 65 -4.02 -8.37 -8.46
N PHE A 66 -3.31 -7.84 -9.44
CA PHE A 66 -3.68 -8.07 -10.83
C PHE A 66 -2.63 -8.87 -11.59
N ASP A 67 -1.84 -9.64 -10.84
CA ASP A 67 -0.73 -10.32 -11.45
C ASP A 67 -1.18 -11.39 -12.41
N ASP A 68 -2.31 -12.01 -12.18
CA ASP A 68 -2.72 -13.06 -13.05
C ASP A 68 -3.28 -12.55 -14.32
N SER A 69 -3.33 -11.26 -14.48
CA SER A 69 -3.90 -10.76 -15.72
C SER A 69 -3.01 -10.98 -16.87
N GLU A 70 -1.78 -11.35 -16.59
CA GLU A 70 -0.96 -11.48 -17.61
C GLU A 70 -1.19 -12.68 -18.29
N ARG A 71 -1.92 -13.38 -18.14
CA ARG A 71 -2.08 -14.44 -18.87
C ARG A 71 -2.71 -14.29 -19.96
#